data_60da5e043f5ac39569325ce823afea93
#
_entry.id   60da5e043f5ac39569325ce823afea93
#
_cell.length_a   1.000
_cell.length_b   1.000
_cell.length_c   1.000
_cell.angle_alpha   90.00
_cell.angle_beta   90.00
_cell.angle_gamma   90.00
#
_symmetry.space_group_name_H-M   'P 1'
#
loop_
_entity.id
_entity.type
_entity.pdbx_description
1 polymer ?
#
loop_
_entity_poly.entity_id
_entity_poly.type
_entity_poly.pdbx_seq_one_letter_code
_entity_poly.pdbx_strand_id
1 'polypeptide(L)'
;MAKQEIKYYNLPDKYWHRIHFVRPRFKSNIENVLLYMAGECCRIPDCSCEDYNKKYLNAIRMFPGNIDMAEKTLQNWRTEIPALFGFYVEDKEADITRTSKMATFLYENQDLTQFFRLFLMSFQFPGGHMKPQDLKDIIYLNIRFKPAKTIIQVLLAGNELLSSKNSVKEMSLSAEETTYCIFNDVRVTSGQISPKQVAKTILDNRKNQIKYYNPADPHTKSLTGASRTKGDMTRYAGDILDYMELADL
;
A
#
# COMPACT_ATOMS: atom_id res chain seq x y z
N MET A 1 -30.64 19.89 24.29
CA MET A 1 -30.18 18.64 23.70
C MET A 1 -28.79 18.34 24.21
N ALA A 2 -28.57 17.23 24.91
CA ALA A 2 -27.23 16.82 25.36
C ALA A 2 -26.36 16.55 24.13
N LYS A 3 -25.19 17.16 24.03
CA LYS A 3 -24.21 16.83 22.98
C LYS A 3 -23.84 15.36 23.18
N GLN A 4 -24.16 14.53 22.18
CA GLN A 4 -23.76 13.13 22.18
C GLN A 4 -22.23 13.09 22.16
N GLU A 5 -21.61 12.49 23.17
CA GLU A 5 -20.17 12.38 23.29
C GLU A 5 -19.64 11.51 22.15
N ILE A 6 -18.70 12.03 21.36
CA ILE A 6 -18.09 11.29 20.23
C ILE A 6 -17.12 10.27 20.82
N LYS A 7 -17.37 9.00 20.54
CA LYS A 7 -16.45 7.91 20.90
C LYS A 7 -15.46 7.64 19.76
N TYR A 8 -14.18 7.57 20.11
CA TYR A 8 -13.12 7.27 19.16
C TYR A 8 -12.55 5.86 19.37
N TYR A 9 -12.14 5.25 18.28
CA TYR A 9 -11.37 4.02 18.32
C TYR A 9 -10.01 4.31 18.98
N ASN A 10 -9.67 3.49 19.96
CA ASN A 10 -8.42 3.63 20.69
C ASN A 10 -7.65 2.31 20.62
N LEU A 11 -6.51 2.34 19.94
CA LEU A 11 -5.54 1.27 19.93
C LEU A 11 -4.42 1.60 20.92
N PRO A 12 -4.12 0.75 21.92
CA PRO A 12 -3.03 1.02 22.86
C PRO A 12 -1.69 1.22 22.15
N ASP A 13 -0.89 2.19 22.62
CA ASP A 13 0.39 2.59 22.02
C ASP A 13 1.32 1.41 21.68
N LYS A 14 1.39 0.41 22.58
CA LYS A 14 2.20 -0.80 22.38
C LYS A 14 1.81 -1.65 21.17
N TYR A 15 0.63 -1.44 20.62
CA TYR A 15 0.13 -2.13 19.43
C TYR A 15 0.04 -1.22 18.22
N TRP A 16 0.34 0.06 18.39
CA TRP A 16 0.29 1.03 17.33
C TRP A 16 1.60 1.06 16.55
N HIS A 17 1.53 0.82 15.25
CA HIS A 17 2.63 1.10 14.33
C HIS A 17 2.07 1.59 13.01
N ARG A 18 2.42 2.81 12.62
CA ARG A 18 1.96 3.35 11.34
C ARG A 18 2.67 2.70 10.18
N ILE A 19 1.95 1.91 9.42
CA ILE A 19 2.47 1.36 8.16
C ILE A 19 2.78 2.50 7.18
N HIS A 20 3.96 2.43 6.59
CA HIS A 20 4.43 3.38 5.60
C HIS A 20 5.09 2.61 4.45
N PHE A 21 4.56 2.74 3.25
CA PHE A 21 5.18 2.22 2.04
C PHE A 21 5.16 3.26 0.92
N VAL A 22 6.00 3.05 -0.05
CA VAL A 22 6.08 3.92 -1.23
C VAL A 22 4.74 3.89 -1.97
N ARG A 23 4.32 5.05 -2.45
CA ARG A 23 3.09 5.19 -3.22
C ARG A 23 3.29 6.04 -4.46
N PRO A 24 2.76 5.63 -5.60
CA PRO A 24 2.73 6.45 -6.80
C PRO A 24 1.85 7.70 -6.58
N ARG A 25 2.30 8.82 -7.12
CA ARG A 25 1.57 10.11 -7.00
C ARG A 25 0.61 10.40 -8.17
N PHE A 26 0.42 9.44 -9.08
CA PHE A 26 -0.24 9.67 -10.38
C PHE A 26 -1.58 8.95 -10.50
N LYS A 27 -2.40 8.99 -9.46
CA LYS A 27 -3.69 8.27 -9.46
C LYS A 27 -4.56 8.54 -10.70
N SER A 28 -4.55 9.76 -11.22
CA SER A 28 -5.37 10.12 -12.38
C SER A 28 -4.81 9.65 -13.74
N ASN A 29 -3.58 9.12 -13.78
CA ASN A 29 -2.93 8.68 -15.02
C ASN A 29 -2.12 7.39 -14.83
N ILE A 30 -2.49 6.58 -13.86
CA ILE A 30 -1.73 5.40 -13.45
C ILE A 30 -1.54 4.41 -14.60
N GLU A 31 -2.56 4.21 -15.42
CA GLU A 31 -2.55 3.26 -16.54
C GLU A 31 -1.46 3.64 -17.56
N ASN A 32 -1.51 4.86 -18.07
CA ASN A 32 -0.53 5.34 -19.05
C ASN A 32 0.89 5.34 -18.49
N VAL A 33 1.04 5.73 -17.22
CA VAL A 33 2.34 5.73 -16.55
C VAL A 33 2.89 4.31 -16.41
N LEU A 34 2.08 3.36 -15.97
CA LEU A 34 2.51 1.97 -15.79
C LEU A 34 2.89 1.32 -17.11
N LEU A 35 2.07 1.46 -18.15
CA LEU A 35 2.36 0.93 -19.48
C LEU A 35 3.64 1.53 -20.07
N TYR A 36 3.82 2.85 -19.96
CA TYR A 36 5.03 3.52 -20.40
C TYR A 36 6.26 3.01 -19.65
N MET A 37 6.21 2.98 -18.31
CA MET A 37 7.34 2.57 -17.48
C MET A 37 7.72 1.10 -17.69
N ALA A 38 6.74 0.21 -17.86
CA ALA A 38 6.99 -1.19 -18.19
C ALA A 38 7.66 -1.33 -19.56
N GLY A 39 7.17 -0.58 -20.56
CA GLY A 39 7.75 -0.57 -21.92
C GLY A 39 9.19 -0.06 -21.92
N GLU A 40 9.49 1.00 -21.18
CA GLU A 40 10.86 1.52 -21.08
C GLU A 40 11.80 0.55 -20.36
N CYS A 41 11.34 -0.16 -19.32
CA CYS A 41 12.11 -1.23 -18.71
C CYS A 41 12.46 -2.31 -19.75
N CYS A 42 11.50 -2.74 -20.57
CA CYS A 42 11.71 -3.79 -21.58
C CYS A 42 12.67 -3.37 -22.71
N ARG A 43 12.84 -2.07 -22.95
CA ARG A 43 13.78 -1.54 -23.97
C ARG A 43 15.21 -1.44 -23.46
N ILE A 44 15.43 -1.44 -22.16
CA ILE A 44 16.76 -1.34 -21.58
C ILE A 44 17.34 -2.76 -21.47
N PRO A 45 18.45 -3.07 -22.15
CA PRO A 45 19.11 -4.36 -22.02
C PRO A 45 19.72 -4.53 -20.63
N ASP A 46 19.92 -5.77 -20.22
CA ASP A 46 20.66 -6.11 -19.01
C ASP A 46 22.01 -5.39 -19.01
N CYS A 47 22.30 -4.64 -17.98
CA CYS A 47 23.54 -3.90 -17.83
C CYS A 47 23.84 -3.61 -16.35
N SER A 48 24.94 -2.92 -16.06
CA SER A 48 25.31 -2.54 -14.69
C SER A 48 24.17 -1.78 -14.02
N CYS A 49 24.09 -1.90 -12.70
CA CYS A 49 23.07 -1.19 -11.92
C CYS A 49 23.13 0.34 -12.15
N GLU A 50 24.34 0.89 -12.32
CA GLU A 50 24.52 2.31 -12.58
C GLU A 50 24.00 2.71 -13.96
N ASP A 51 24.38 1.97 -15.02
CA ASP A 51 23.95 2.25 -16.39
C ASP A 51 22.46 2.07 -16.58
N TYR A 52 21.88 1.03 -15.98
CA TYR A 52 20.44 0.83 -16.00
C TYR A 52 19.72 2.03 -15.38
N ASN A 53 20.18 2.47 -14.20
CA ASN A 53 19.60 3.62 -13.53
C ASN A 53 19.67 4.90 -14.39
N LYS A 54 20.80 5.17 -15.03
CA LYS A 54 20.95 6.34 -15.91
C LYS A 54 19.98 6.27 -17.10
N LYS A 55 19.93 5.12 -17.79
CA LYS A 55 19.03 4.93 -18.94
C LYS A 55 17.57 5.08 -18.52
N TYR A 56 17.20 4.46 -17.38
CA TYR A 56 15.82 4.50 -16.91
C TYR A 56 15.40 5.90 -16.42
N LEU A 57 16.27 6.65 -15.77
CA LEU A 57 15.99 8.05 -15.40
C LEU A 57 15.80 8.93 -16.63
N ASN A 58 16.58 8.70 -17.71
CA ASN A 58 16.38 9.40 -18.97
C ASN A 58 15.01 9.06 -19.58
N ALA A 59 14.60 7.78 -19.55
CA ALA A 59 13.28 7.37 -20.00
C ALA A 59 12.16 8.03 -19.17
N ILE A 60 12.28 8.07 -17.85
CA ILE A 60 11.35 8.78 -16.98
C ILE A 60 11.26 10.27 -17.36
N ARG A 61 12.39 10.93 -17.65
CA ARG A 61 12.42 12.33 -18.06
C ARG A 61 11.68 12.56 -19.38
N MET A 62 11.71 11.61 -20.30
CA MET A 62 11.02 11.69 -21.59
C MET A 62 9.51 11.46 -21.53
N PHE A 63 8.97 11.01 -20.37
CA PHE A 63 7.53 10.93 -20.19
C PHE A 63 6.90 12.33 -20.29
N PRO A 64 5.75 12.48 -20.99
CA PRO A 64 5.08 13.78 -21.15
C PRO A 64 4.88 14.51 -19.81
N GLY A 65 5.36 15.75 -19.74
CA GLY A 65 5.27 16.59 -18.53
C GLY A 65 6.46 16.44 -17.56
N ASN A 66 7.45 15.58 -17.83
CA ASN A 66 8.59 15.37 -16.94
C ASN A 66 9.87 16.07 -17.37
N ILE A 67 9.92 16.68 -18.54
CA ILE A 67 11.14 17.19 -19.14
C ILE A 67 11.87 18.22 -18.26
N ASP A 68 11.12 19.07 -17.58
CA ASP A 68 11.62 20.12 -16.69
C ASP A 68 11.62 19.71 -15.20
N MET A 69 11.35 18.44 -14.90
CA MET A 69 11.33 18.00 -13.51
C MET A 69 12.72 17.96 -12.89
N ALA A 70 12.80 18.41 -11.63
CA ALA A 70 14.02 18.30 -10.84
C ALA A 70 14.45 16.83 -10.69
N GLU A 71 15.77 16.59 -10.69
CA GLU A 71 16.38 15.26 -10.58
C GLU A 71 15.82 14.45 -9.41
N LYS A 72 15.66 15.08 -8.24
CA LYS A 72 15.07 14.45 -7.05
C LYS A 72 13.65 13.91 -7.33
N THR A 73 12.87 14.60 -8.14
CA THR A 73 11.50 14.15 -8.49
C THR A 73 11.56 12.94 -9.41
N LEU A 74 12.47 12.94 -10.39
CA LEU A 74 12.67 11.78 -11.28
C LEU A 74 13.15 10.54 -10.50
N GLN A 75 14.05 10.73 -9.53
CA GLN A 75 14.50 9.66 -8.63
C GLN A 75 13.31 9.11 -7.81
N ASN A 76 12.41 9.97 -7.33
CA ASN A 76 11.20 9.52 -6.65
C ASN A 76 10.30 8.68 -7.58
N TRP A 77 10.13 9.09 -8.85
CA TRP A 77 9.38 8.30 -9.82
C TRP A 77 9.95 6.90 -9.98
N ARG A 78 11.29 6.79 -10.09
CA ARG A 78 11.97 5.50 -10.19
C ARG A 78 11.67 4.58 -8.99
N THR A 79 11.64 5.14 -7.80
CA THR A 79 11.40 4.38 -6.57
C THR A 79 9.92 4.15 -6.29
N GLU A 80 9.05 5.10 -6.66
CA GLU A 80 7.62 5.05 -6.36
C GLU A 80 6.82 4.20 -7.37
N ILE A 81 7.36 3.91 -8.56
CA ILE A 81 6.66 3.13 -9.58
C ILE A 81 7.37 1.82 -9.88
N PRO A 82 8.47 1.79 -10.64
CA PRO A 82 9.02 0.52 -11.07
C PRO A 82 9.58 -0.33 -9.92
N ALA A 83 10.10 0.29 -8.87
CA ALA A 83 10.56 -0.47 -7.70
C ALA A 83 9.40 -1.03 -6.89
N LEU A 84 8.31 -0.25 -6.68
CA LEU A 84 7.12 -0.74 -5.98
C LEU A 84 6.46 -1.90 -6.72
N PHE A 85 6.28 -1.74 -8.03
CA PHE A 85 5.60 -2.75 -8.86
C PHE A 85 6.55 -3.85 -9.35
N GLY A 86 7.84 -3.78 -8.97
CA GLY A 86 8.80 -4.82 -9.30
C GLY A 86 9.10 -4.93 -10.80
N PHE A 87 9.25 -3.82 -11.52
CA PHE A 87 9.51 -3.82 -12.96
C PHE A 87 10.93 -4.22 -13.32
N TYR A 88 11.87 -4.15 -12.39
CA TYR A 88 13.24 -4.59 -12.56
C TYR A 88 13.75 -5.36 -11.34
N VAL A 89 14.81 -6.11 -11.55
CA VAL A 89 15.52 -6.87 -10.53
C VAL A 89 16.99 -6.45 -10.54
N GLU A 90 17.47 -5.99 -9.40
CA GLU A 90 18.88 -5.63 -9.17
C GLU A 90 19.59 -6.81 -8.51
N ASP A 91 20.60 -7.35 -9.19
CA ASP A 91 21.59 -8.26 -8.61
C ASP A 91 22.83 -7.43 -8.27
N LYS A 92 22.95 -7.05 -7.00
CA LYS A 92 24.05 -6.19 -6.55
C LYS A 92 25.39 -6.90 -6.48
N GLU A 93 25.39 -8.23 -6.32
CA GLU A 93 26.61 -9.02 -6.27
C GLU A 93 27.22 -9.17 -7.67
N ALA A 94 26.38 -9.37 -8.65
CA ALA A 94 26.79 -9.44 -10.06
C ALA A 94 26.87 -8.06 -10.74
N ASP A 95 26.46 -6.98 -10.06
CA ASP A 95 26.28 -5.63 -10.65
C ASP A 95 25.45 -5.65 -11.94
N ILE A 96 24.34 -6.34 -11.93
CA ILE A 96 23.44 -6.44 -13.09
C ILE A 96 22.03 -6.07 -12.69
N THR A 97 21.39 -5.19 -13.48
CA THR A 97 19.95 -4.96 -13.42
C THR A 97 19.28 -5.51 -14.67
N ARG A 98 18.15 -6.18 -14.46
CA ARG A 98 17.36 -6.84 -15.51
C ARG A 98 15.91 -6.43 -15.43
N THR A 99 15.24 -6.42 -16.58
CA THR A 99 13.78 -6.31 -16.64
C THR A 99 13.11 -7.51 -15.98
N SER A 100 12.09 -7.28 -15.21
CA SER A 100 11.33 -8.33 -14.53
C SER A 100 10.26 -8.93 -15.43
N LYS A 101 9.80 -10.15 -15.07
CA LYS A 101 8.63 -10.77 -15.69
C LYS A 101 7.34 -9.94 -15.51
N MET A 102 7.24 -9.13 -14.47
CA MET A 102 6.09 -8.26 -14.22
C MET A 102 6.01 -7.12 -15.24
N ALA A 103 7.15 -6.48 -15.54
CA ALA A 103 7.22 -5.45 -16.58
C ALA A 103 6.96 -6.06 -17.98
N THR A 104 7.57 -7.20 -18.29
CA THR A 104 7.36 -7.90 -19.56
C THR A 104 5.89 -8.28 -19.74
N PHE A 105 5.26 -8.86 -18.71
CA PHE A 105 3.84 -9.20 -18.74
C PHE A 105 2.97 -7.99 -19.06
N LEU A 106 3.18 -6.87 -18.35
CA LEU A 106 2.38 -5.67 -18.56
C LEU A 106 2.61 -5.04 -19.93
N TYR A 107 3.86 -5.02 -20.40
CA TYR A 107 4.20 -4.47 -21.71
C TYR A 107 3.59 -5.28 -22.87
N GLU A 108 3.65 -6.61 -22.79
CA GLU A 108 3.18 -7.51 -23.85
C GLU A 108 1.65 -7.64 -23.89
N ASN A 109 1.02 -7.73 -22.71
CA ASN A 109 -0.42 -8.02 -22.63
C ASN A 109 -1.28 -6.77 -22.47
N GLN A 110 -0.73 -5.67 -21.93
CA GLN A 110 -1.46 -4.43 -21.61
C GLN A 110 -2.71 -4.66 -20.74
N ASP A 111 -2.73 -5.78 -20.00
CA ASP A 111 -3.83 -6.17 -19.12
C ASP A 111 -3.55 -5.67 -17.69
N LEU A 112 -4.07 -4.48 -17.40
CA LEU A 112 -3.90 -3.83 -16.09
C LEU A 112 -4.63 -4.58 -14.98
N THR A 113 -5.80 -5.13 -15.25
CA THR A 113 -6.56 -5.88 -14.25
C THR A 113 -5.77 -7.09 -13.78
N GLN A 114 -5.27 -7.90 -14.72
CA GLN A 114 -4.44 -9.05 -14.38
C GLN A 114 -3.09 -8.64 -13.77
N PHE A 115 -2.50 -7.53 -14.23
CA PHE A 115 -1.29 -6.98 -13.62
C PHE A 115 -1.52 -6.64 -12.14
N PHE A 116 -2.60 -5.93 -11.79
CA PHE A 116 -2.90 -5.61 -10.40
C PHE A 116 -3.20 -6.86 -9.57
N ARG A 117 -3.86 -7.87 -10.13
CA ARG A 117 -4.03 -9.17 -9.46
C ARG A 117 -2.69 -9.81 -9.10
N LEU A 118 -1.77 -9.90 -10.06
CA LEU A 118 -0.43 -10.45 -9.85
C LEU A 118 0.38 -9.63 -8.81
N PHE A 119 0.31 -8.30 -8.91
CA PHE A 119 0.93 -7.42 -7.93
C PHE A 119 0.40 -7.66 -6.52
N LEU A 120 -0.92 -7.63 -6.33
CA LEU A 120 -1.56 -7.80 -5.02
C LEU A 120 -1.32 -9.19 -4.40
N MET A 121 -1.23 -10.22 -5.24
CA MET A 121 -0.87 -11.58 -4.79
C MET A 121 0.58 -11.68 -4.31
N SER A 122 1.49 -10.97 -4.97
CA SER A 122 2.93 -11.01 -4.67
C SER A 122 3.34 -10.00 -3.61
N PHE A 123 2.69 -8.82 -3.54
CA PHE A 123 3.07 -7.74 -2.65
C PHE A 123 2.99 -8.14 -1.17
N GLN A 124 4.12 -8.01 -0.51
CA GLN A 124 4.27 -8.27 0.92
C GLN A 124 4.88 -7.06 1.62
N PHE A 125 4.39 -6.76 2.82
CA PHE A 125 4.99 -5.76 3.69
C PHE A 125 5.73 -6.45 4.87
N PRO A 126 6.95 -6.05 5.22
CA PRO A 126 7.81 -5.12 4.50
C PRO A 126 8.26 -5.71 3.17
N GLY A 127 8.43 -4.87 2.18
CA GLY A 127 8.84 -5.29 0.84
C GLY A 127 9.39 -4.16 0.00
N GLY A 128 10.09 -4.55 -1.04
CA GLY A 128 10.53 -3.77 -2.17
C GLY A 128 11.40 -2.58 -1.84
N HIS A 129 10.85 -1.54 -1.31
CA HIS A 129 11.50 -0.26 -1.31
C HIS A 129 11.38 0.47 0.03
N MET A 130 12.00 -0.12 1.05
CA MET A 130 12.05 0.49 2.38
C MET A 130 13.47 0.93 2.74
N LYS A 131 13.58 2.08 3.41
CA LYS A 131 14.86 2.53 3.93
C LYS A 131 15.31 1.61 5.06
N PRO A 132 16.62 1.32 5.17
CA PRO A 132 17.15 0.43 6.21
C PRO A 132 16.76 0.84 7.63
N GLN A 133 16.68 2.15 7.91
CA GLN A 133 16.29 2.65 9.24
C GLN A 133 14.83 2.30 9.58
N ASP A 134 13.93 2.31 8.58
CA ASP A 134 12.52 2.01 8.79
C ASP A 134 12.28 0.51 8.98
N LEU A 135 13.19 -0.34 8.47
CA LEU A 135 13.11 -1.80 8.62
C LEU A 135 13.37 -2.29 10.05
N LYS A 136 14.17 -1.58 10.85
CA LYS A 136 14.54 -2.02 12.22
C LYS A 136 13.30 -2.21 13.08
N ASP A 137 12.42 -1.21 13.14
CA ASP A 137 11.21 -1.27 13.96
C ASP A 137 10.25 -2.34 13.45
N ILE A 138 10.12 -2.47 12.13
CA ILE A 138 9.27 -3.47 11.49
C ILE A 138 9.72 -4.89 11.82
N ILE A 139 11.03 -5.16 11.75
CA ILE A 139 11.61 -6.44 12.11
C ILE A 139 11.43 -6.72 13.60
N TYR A 140 11.73 -5.73 14.46
CA TYR A 140 11.56 -5.84 15.90
C TYR A 140 10.12 -6.17 16.31
N LEU A 141 9.15 -5.54 15.65
CA LEU A 141 7.71 -5.76 15.88
C LEU A 141 7.18 -7.02 15.17
N ASN A 142 8.03 -7.77 14.48
CA ASN A 142 7.66 -8.94 13.68
C ASN A 142 6.52 -8.66 12.68
N ILE A 143 6.49 -7.46 12.12
CA ILE A 143 5.48 -7.06 11.14
C ILE A 143 5.80 -7.73 9.80
N ARG A 144 4.91 -8.61 9.35
CA ARG A 144 5.02 -9.31 8.08
C ARG A 144 3.66 -9.76 7.60
N PHE A 145 3.11 -9.12 6.58
CA PHE A 145 1.81 -9.46 6.04
C PHE A 145 1.68 -9.14 4.56
N LYS A 146 0.69 -9.73 3.91
CA LYS A 146 0.27 -9.40 2.55
C LYS A 146 -1.00 -8.55 2.65
N PRO A 147 -0.96 -7.24 2.35
CA PRO A 147 -2.09 -6.33 2.59
C PRO A 147 -3.41 -6.81 1.97
N ALA A 148 -3.42 -7.09 0.67
CA ALA A 148 -4.63 -7.54 -0.02
C ALA A 148 -5.18 -8.87 0.54
N LYS A 149 -4.30 -9.86 0.77
CA LYS A 149 -4.70 -11.13 1.37
C LYS A 149 -5.37 -10.92 2.73
N THR A 150 -4.80 -10.05 3.58
CA THR A 150 -5.34 -9.78 4.92
C THR A 150 -6.72 -9.11 4.82
N ILE A 151 -6.87 -8.13 3.91
CA ILE A 151 -8.16 -7.47 3.64
C ILE A 151 -9.21 -8.50 3.21
N ILE A 152 -8.90 -9.34 2.23
CA ILE A 152 -9.82 -10.39 1.73
C ILE A 152 -10.23 -11.35 2.87
N GLN A 153 -9.28 -11.79 3.68
CA GLN A 153 -9.58 -12.67 4.81
C GLN A 153 -10.50 -12.02 5.85
N VAL A 154 -10.35 -10.71 6.09
CA VAL A 154 -11.24 -9.96 6.99
C VAL A 154 -12.63 -9.83 6.38
N LEU A 155 -12.74 -9.53 5.08
CA LEU A 155 -14.01 -9.45 4.36
C LEU A 155 -14.77 -10.79 4.40
N LEU A 156 -14.09 -11.90 4.09
CA LEU A 156 -14.69 -13.24 4.13
C LEU A 156 -15.18 -13.60 5.54
N ALA A 157 -14.35 -13.37 6.55
CA ALA A 157 -14.72 -13.61 7.95
C ALA A 157 -15.88 -12.72 8.41
N GLY A 158 -15.95 -11.49 7.90
CA GLY A 158 -17.06 -10.57 8.17
C GLY A 158 -18.36 -11.04 7.53
N ASN A 159 -18.30 -11.54 6.29
CA ASN A 159 -19.46 -12.12 5.61
C ASN A 159 -20.00 -13.34 6.35
N GLU A 160 -19.13 -14.22 6.87
CA GLU A 160 -19.55 -15.34 7.74
C GLU A 160 -20.30 -14.85 8.99
N LEU A 161 -19.78 -13.80 9.65
CA LEU A 161 -20.40 -13.22 10.85
C LEU A 161 -21.75 -12.55 10.55
N LEU A 162 -21.90 -11.92 9.39
CA LEU A 162 -23.16 -11.30 8.96
C LEU A 162 -24.18 -12.35 8.55
N SER A 163 -23.78 -13.35 7.78
CA SER A 163 -24.66 -14.46 7.35
C SER A 163 -25.22 -15.22 8.52
N SER A 164 -24.43 -15.45 9.57
CA SER A 164 -24.90 -16.09 10.81
C SER A 164 -25.99 -15.30 11.55
N LYS A 165 -26.17 -14.01 11.21
CA LYS A 165 -27.18 -13.11 11.77
C LYS A 165 -28.35 -12.84 10.80
N ASN A 166 -28.50 -13.65 9.73
CA ASN A 166 -29.49 -13.45 8.66
C ASN A 166 -29.42 -12.05 8.02
N SER A 167 -28.22 -11.46 7.94
CA SER A 167 -28.00 -10.17 7.26
C SER A 167 -27.83 -10.40 5.76
N VAL A 168 -28.54 -9.63 4.96
CA VAL A 168 -28.41 -9.63 3.48
C VAL A 168 -27.22 -8.78 3.03
N LYS A 169 -26.59 -8.03 3.94
CA LYS A 169 -25.50 -7.11 3.60
C LYS A 169 -24.16 -7.84 3.64
N GLU A 170 -23.39 -7.68 2.57
CA GLU A 170 -21.99 -8.08 2.52
C GLU A 170 -21.11 -7.10 3.29
N MET A 171 -20.01 -7.60 3.83
CA MET A 171 -19.02 -6.76 4.49
C MET A 171 -18.21 -6.01 3.46
N SER A 172 -18.15 -4.70 3.60
CA SER A 172 -17.19 -3.82 2.91
C SER A 172 -16.21 -3.24 3.92
N LEU A 173 -15.13 -2.63 3.47
CA LEU A 173 -14.15 -1.95 4.31
C LEU A 173 -13.92 -0.53 3.82
N SER A 174 -13.94 0.44 4.72
CA SER A 174 -13.49 1.79 4.43
C SER A 174 -11.97 1.91 4.61
N ALA A 175 -11.38 2.94 3.99
CA ALA A 175 -9.96 3.25 4.19
C ALA A 175 -9.60 3.53 5.66
N GLU A 176 -10.54 4.08 6.46
CA GLU A 176 -10.33 4.27 7.90
C GLU A 176 -10.28 2.94 8.64
N GLU A 177 -11.24 2.06 8.43
CA GLU A 177 -11.27 0.73 9.06
C GLU A 177 -10.04 -0.08 8.69
N THR A 178 -9.66 -0.07 7.42
CA THR A 178 -8.44 -0.74 6.92
C THR A 178 -7.18 -0.15 7.58
N THR A 179 -7.12 1.17 7.73
CA THR A 179 -5.97 1.83 8.39
C THR A 179 -5.87 1.46 9.86
N TYR A 180 -6.96 1.68 10.61
CA TYR A 180 -6.91 1.62 12.08
C TYR A 180 -7.08 0.20 12.64
N CYS A 181 -7.86 -0.65 11.98
CA CYS A 181 -8.12 -2.00 12.47
C CYS A 181 -7.24 -3.07 11.81
N ILE A 182 -6.55 -2.75 10.70
CA ILE A 182 -5.71 -3.73 9.99
C ILE A 182 -4.26 -3.24 9.91
N PHE A 183 -3.99 -2.13 9.21
CA PHE A 183 -2.62 -1.76 8.85
C PHE A 183 -1.80 -1.26 10.04
N ASN A 184 -2.39 -0.46 10.92
CA ASN A 184 -1.67 0.14 12.05
C ASN A 184 -1.76 -0.70 13.34
N ASP A 185 -2.45 -1.83 13.35
CA ASP A 185 -2.46 -2.75 14.49
C ASP A 185 -1.39 -3.83 14.32
N VAL A 186 -0.33 -3.73 15.11
CA VAL A 186 0.78 -4.69 15.12
C VAL A 186 0.31 -6.13 15.31
N ARG A 187 -0.74 -6.36 16.09
CA ARG A 187 -1.26 -7.70 16.33
C ARG A 187 -1.85 -8.33 15.06
N VAL A 188 -2.39 -7.51 14.17
CA VAL A 188 -2.90 -7.94 12.85
C VAL A 188 -1.74 -8.18 11.91
N THR A 189 -0.84 -7.19 11.79
CA THR A 189 0.25 -7.20 10.82
C THR A 189 1.37 -8.18 11.16
N SER A 190 1.44 -8.63 12.43
CA SER A 190 2.30 -9.74 12.89
C SER A 190 1.58 -11.09 12.99
N GLY A 191 0.28 -11.16 12.67
CA GLY A 191 -0.50 -12.38 12.68
C GLY A 191 -0.91 -12.89 14.07
N GLN A 192 -0.92 -12.04 15.09
CA GLN A 192 -1.27 -12.42 16.47
C GLN A 192 -2.78 -12.55 16.70
N ILE A 193 -3.60 -11.84 15.92
CA ILE A 193 -5.06 -11.94 15.98
C ILE A 193 -5.64 -12.38 14.64
N SER A 194 -6.73 -13.13 14.71
CA SER A 194 -7.34 -13.71 13.51
C SER A 194 -8.15 -12.68 12.71
N PRO A 195 -8.31 -12.88 11.39
CA PRO A 195 -9.20 -12.06 10.56
C PRO A 195 -10.64 -11.98 11.13
N LYS A 196 -11.14 -13.04 11.76
CA LYS A 196 -12.46 -13.07 12.39
C LYS A 196 -12.56 -12.12 13.59
N GLN A 197 -11.49 -12.01 14.40
CA GLN A 197 -11.45 -11.06 15.50
C GLN A 197 -11.44 -9.61 14.97
N VAL A 198 -10.68 -9.34 13.91
CA VAL A 198 -10.65 -8.03 13.25
C VAL A 198 -12.03 -7.66 12.70
N ALA A 199 -12.66 -8.56 11.94
CA ALA A 199 -14.00 -8.37 11.40
C ALA A 199 -15.03 -8.08 12.49
N LYS A 200 -14.98 -8.84 13.60
CA LYS A 200 -15.85 -8.62 14.76
C LYS A 200 -15.64 -7.23 15.36
N THR A 201 -14.38 -6.81 15.54
CA THR A 201 -14.05 -5.45 16.06
C THR A 201 -14.64 -4.37 15.17
N ILE A 202 -14.50 -4.49 13.86
CA ILE A 202 -15.05 -3.51 12.91
C ILE A 202 -16.58 -3.46 13.00
N LEU A 203 -17.25 -4.61 13.02
CA LEU A 203 -18.71 -4.68 13.12
C LEU A 203 -19.22 -4.11 14.46
N ASP A 204 -18.52 -4.37 15.56
CA ASP A 204 -18.86 -3.82 16.88
C ASP A 204 -18.64 -2.29 16.90
N ASN A 205 -17.56 -1.79 16.28
CA ASN A 205 -17.31 -0.35 16.14
C ASN A 205 -18.42 0.35 15.34
N ARG A 206 -18.86 -0.24 14.24
CA ARG A 206 -19.98 0.28 13.43
C ARG A 206 -21.27 0.37 14.26
N LYS A 207 -21.60 -0.70 14.98
CA LYS A 207 -22.76 -0.76 15.85
C LYS A 207 -22.73 0.34 16.92
N ASN A 208 -21.56 0.61 17.49
CA ASN A 208 -21.37 1.60 18.55
C ASN A 208 -21.05 3.00 18.01
N GLN A 209 -21.09 3.22 16.69
CA GLN A 209 -20.81 4.51 16.02
C GLN A 209 -19.43 5.10 16.38
N ILE A 210 -18.45 4.24 16.57
CA ILE A 210 -17.07 4.63 16.88
C ILE A 210 -16.45 5.34 15.67
N LYS A 211 -15.84 6.51 15.91
CA LYS A 211 -15.04 7.24 14.91
C LYS A 211 -13.60 6.77 14.97
N TYR A 212 -12.94 6.69 13.81
CA TYR A 212 -11.54 6.25 13.76
C TYR A 212 -10.55 7.39 13.83
N TYR A 213 -10.75 8.44 13.03
CA TYR A 213 -9.86 9.59 13.04
C TYR A 213 -10.19 10.56 14.18
N ASN A 214 -9.22 10.73 15.09
CA ASN A 214 -9.26 11.71 16.18
C ASN A 214 -8.12 12.72 15.98
N PRO A 215 -8.38 13.99 15.64
CA PRO A 215 -7.35 15.00 15.44
C PRO A 215 -6.53 15.32 16.72
N ALA A 216 -7.06 14.99 17.90
CA ALA A 216 -6.38 15.16 19.17
C ALA A 216 -5.46 13.98 19.55
N ASP A 217 -5.53 12.86 18.81
CA ASP A 217 -4.71 11.67 19.07
C ASP A 217 -3.22 11.96 18.78
N PRO A 218 -2.29 11.67 19.70
CA PRO A 218 -0.84 11.79 19.48
C PRO A 218 -0.37 11.10 18.20
N HIS A 219 -0.94 9.97 17.83
CA HIS A 219 -0.60 9.22 16.62
C HIS A 219 -0.93 9.94 15.31
N THR A 220 -1.78 10.97 15.35
CA THR A 220 -2.03 11.84 14.19
C THR A 220 -0.93 12.88 13.98
N LYS A 221 0.01 13.02 14.90
CA LYS A 221 1.12 13.97 14.76
C LYS A 221 2.22 13.39 13.86
N SER A 222 2.87 14.27 13.12
CA SER A 222 4.11 13.95 12.39
C SER A 222 5.31 14.02 13.35
N LEU A 223 6.47 13.55 12.89
CA LEU A 223 7.72 13.70 13.64
C LEU A 223 8.07 15.17 13.93
N THR A 224 7.59 16.12 13.12
CA THR A 224 7.75 17.56 13.31
C THR A 224 6.63 18.19 14.16
N GLY A 225 5.72 17.38 14.73
CA GLY A 225 4.61 17.85 15.53
C GLY A 225 3.38 18.34 14.73
N ALA A 226 3.48 18.50 13.41
CA ALA A 226 2.35 18.89 12.57
C ALA A 226 1.26 17.82 12.56
N SER A 227 -0.03 18.26 12.63
CA SER A 227 -1.17 17.34 12.56
C SER A 227 -1.34 16.81 11.13
N ARG A 228 -1.45 15.49 10.99
CA ARG A 228 -1.86 14.84 9.74
C ARG A 228 -3.36 14.95 9.59
N THR A 229 -3.82 15.17 8.37
CA THR A 229 -5.25 15.10 8.05
C THR A 229 -5.74 13.66 8.07
N LYS A 230 -7.06 13.47 8.08
CA LYS A 230 -7.66 12.15 7.88
C LYS A 230 -7.14 11.47 6.62
N GLY A 231 -7.08 12.20 5.49
CA GLY A 231 -6.54 11.69 4.24
C GLY A 231 -5.07 11.26 4.32
N ASP A 232 -4.23 12.01 5.08
CA ASP A 232 -2.84 11.61 5.31
C ASP A 232 -2.71 10.32 6.13
N MET A 233 -3.63 10.09 7.05
CA MET A 233 -3.65 8.88 7.86
C MET A 233 -4.07 7.66 7.02
N THR A 234 -5.09 7.80 6.19
CA THR A 234 -5.75 6.68 5.48
C THR A 234 -5.18 6.40 4.09
N ARG A 235 -4.25 7.23 3.61
CA ARG A 235 -3.79 7.17 2.20
C ARG A 235 -3.23 5.82 1.78
N TYR A 236 -2.49 5.11 2.64
CA TYR A 236 -1.88 3.82 2.28
C TYR A 236 -2.93 2.71 2.15
N ALA A 237 -3.91 2.71 3.04
CA ALA A 237 -5.05 1.81 2.92
C ALA A 237 -5.88 2.12 1.67
N GLY A 238 -6.12 3.42 1.40
CA GLY A 238 -6.82 3.85 0.20
C GLY A 238 -6.12 3.37 -1.08
N ASP A 239 -4.78 3.50 -1.15
CA ASP A 239 -4.03 3.05 -2.34
C ASP A 239 -4.17 1.53 -2.58
N ILE A 240 -4.12 0.70 -1.53
CA ILE A 240 -4.33 -0.75 -1.67
C ILE A 240 -5.77 -1.08 -2.07
N LEU A 241 -6.76 -0.40 -1.50
CA LEU A 241 -8.16 -0.58 -1.88
C LEU A 241 -8.40 -0.18 -3.34
N ASP A 242 -7.84 0.96 -3.78
CA ASP A 242 -7.90 1.39 -5.18
C ASP A 242 -7.25 0.33 -6.13
N TYR A 243 -6.12 -0.28 -5.73
CA TYR A 243 -5.50 -1.35 -6.54
C TYR A 243 -6.33 -2.64 -6.54
N MET A 244 -7.04 -2.93 -5.45
CA MET A 244 -7.97 -4.07 -5.42
C MET A 244 -9.17 -3.81 -6.35
N GLU A 245 -9.70 -2.59 -6.39
CA GLU A 245 -10.74 -2.21 -7.34
C GLU A 245 -10.27 -2.35 -8.80
N LEU A 246 -9.05 -1.89 -9.12
CA LEU A 246 -8.44 -2.07 -10.46
C LEU A 246 -8.18 -3.55 -10.81
N ALA A 247 -8.10 -4.42 -9.82
CA ALA A 247 -7.96 -5.87 -9.97
C ALA A 247 -9.29 -6.61 -10.02
N ASP A 248 -10.44 -5.93 -9.97
CA ASP A 248 -11.78 -6.51 -9.81
C ASP A 248 -11.89 -7.43 -8.57
N LEU A 249 -11.41 -6.97 -7.41
CA LEU A 249 -11.41 -7.69 -6.13
C LEU A 249 -12.21 -6.95 -5.06
#